data_a9ca5f06d9f96ef1715d37a485705158
#
_entry.id   a9ca5f06d9f96ef1715d37a485705158
#
_cell.length_a   1.000
_cell.length_b   1.000
_cell.length_c   1.000
_cell.angle_alpha   90.00
_cell.angle_beta   90.00
_cell.angle_gamma   90.00
#
_symmetry.space_group_name_H-M   'P 1'
#
loop_
_entity.id
_entity.type
_entity.pdbx_description
1 polymer ?
#
loop_
_entity_poly.entity_id
_entity_poly.type
_entity_poly.pdbx_seq_one_letter_code
_entity_poly.pdbx_strand_id
1 'polypeptide(L)'
;MSRPVLEVADIFRDHGAAWRRANVGHVSLDQMKVMSAIERCRTAALGGHGARCEDCPHTVIAYNSCRNRHCPSPKCQGTAAKEWLTAREADLLPVPYFHVVFTLPAAIADIAYQNKAVIYDILFTTSAETMTTIAADPEHLGARIGITSVLHTWGSALTHHPHVHMIVPGGGISIDGTRWVACRPDFILPVKVLSCLFRGLFLAKLVAAHRAGRLKFFGVHARLDNIRAFRAYLAPLRKIDWVVYAKRPFGGPRAVLAYLSRYTHRVAISNRRLIAADHTGVTFRWKDYRIEGPGRYQTMTLSTHEFIRRFLMHVLPGGFHRIRHYGLLASGSRAANIARARQMLAVTVRSEQQDTSEAPAVDEPRMLPRPCPGCGGRMFIIETFARGSEPKHRPTHAPTEIRIDTS
;
A
#
# COMPACT_ATOMS: atom_id res chain seq x y z
N MET A 1 -22.10 -24.68 10.71
CA MET A 1 -20.76 -24.21 11.08
C MET A 1 -20.11 -23.60 9.83
N SER A 2 -19.90 -22.30 9.77
CA SER A 2 -19.19 -21.68 8.64
C SER A 2 -17.73 -22.12 8.71
N ARG A 3 -17.23 -22.65 7.58
CA ARG A 3 -15.83 -23.06 7.39
C ARG A 3 -14.92 -21.87 7.74
N PRO A 4 -13.84 -22.06 8.52
CA PRO A 4 -12.90 -20.97 8.79
C PRO A 4 -12.38 -20.42 7.46
N VAL A 5 -12.39 -19.11 7.30
CA VAL A 5 -11.91 -18.45 6.07
C VAL A 5 -10.39 -18.59 6.02
N LEU A 6 -9.85 -19.18 4.95
CA LEU A 6 -8.43 -19.36 4.69
C LEU A 6 -7.67 -18.03 4.72
N GLU A 7 -6.51 -18.00 5.36
CA GLU A 7 -5.62 -16.85 5.41
C GLU A 7 -4.22 -17.15 4.83
N VAL A 8 -3.54 -16.14 4.35
CA VAL A 8 -2.12 -16.28 3.95
C VAL A 8 -1.25 -16.76 5.12
N ALA A 9 -1.63 -16.41 6.35
CA ALA A 9 -0.94 -16.87 7.55
C ALA A 9 -1.00 -18.39 7.71
N ASP A 10 -2.12 -19.03 7.35
CA ASP A 10 -2.27 -20.50 7.42
C ASP A 10 -1.32 -21.16 6.42
N ILE A 11 -1.30 -20.68 5.18
CA ILE A 11 -0.38 -21.16 4.14
C ILE A 11 1.08 -21.08 4.60
N PHE A 12 1.45 -19.98 5.28
CA PHE A 12 2.82 -19.80 5.77
C PHE A 12 3.13 -20.68 6.98
N ARG A 13 2.19 -20.91 7.90
CA ARG A 13 2.35 -21.82 9.04
C ARG A 13 2.55 -23.25 8.57
N ASP A 14 1.71 -23.71 7.64
CA ASP A 14 1.71 -25.11 7.18
C ASP A 14 2.91 -25.41 6.25
N HIS A 15 3.29 -24.48 5.38
CA HIS A 15 4.27 -24.72 4.32
C HIS A 15 5.53 -23.88 4.41
N GLY A 16 5.57 -22.85 5.25
CA GLY A 16 6.69 -21.89 5.32
C GLY A 16 8.02 -22.54 5.70
N ALA A 17 8.02 -23.49 6.61
CA ALA A 17 9.23 -24.21 7.02
C ALA A 17 9.83 -25.04 5.87
N ALA A 18 8.99 -25.78 5.14
CA ALA A 18 9.42 -26.57 3.99
C ALA A 18 9.90 -25.67 2.86
N TRP A 19 9.19 -24.55 2.60
CA TRP A 19 9.58 -23.58 1.61
C TRP A 19 10.95 -22.95 1.91
N ARG A 20 11.24 -22.58 3.17
CA ARG A 20 12.53 -22.03 3.59
C ARG A 20 13.66 -23.03 3.36
N ARG A 21 13.46 -24.31 3.69
CA ARG A 21 14.47 -25.36 3.44
C ARG A 21 14.78 -25.52 1.95
N ALA A 22 13.76 -25.50 1.11
CA ALA A 22 13.93 -25.63 -0.35
C ALA A 22 14.56 -24.38 -1.01
N ASN A 23 14.60 -23.23 -0.33
CA ASN A 23 15.10 -21.98 -0.87
C ASN A 23 16.27 -21.39 -0.05
N VAL A 24 17.05 -22.25 0.64
CA VAL A 24 18.24 -21.80 1.39
C VAL A 24 19.20 -21.06 0.47
N GLY A 25 19.72 -19.91 0.94
CA GLY A 25 20.61 -19.05 0.15
C GLY A 25 19.91 -18.10 -0.85
N HIS A 26 18.61 -18.29 -1.11
CA HIS A 26 17.85 -17.47 -2.07
C HIS A 26 16.82 -16.54 -1.42
N VAL A 27 16.73 -16.52 -0.10
CA VAL A 27 15.75 -15.75 0.67
C VAL A 27 16.45 -14.64 1.44
N SER A 28 16.03 -13.39 1.25
CA SER A 28 16.59 -12.26 1.99
C SER A 28 16.13 -12.24 3.45
N LEU A 29 16.90 -11.57 4.32
CA LEU A 29 16.54 -11.37 5.73
C LEU A 29 15.19 -10.64 5.86
N ASP A 30 14.90 -9.69 4.98
CA ASP A 30 13.62 -8.97 5.00
C ASP A 30 12.44 -9.90 4.69
N GLN A 31 12.61 -10.81 3.71
CA GLN A 31 11.59 -11.83 3.40
C GLN A 31 11.38 -12.79 4.59
N MET A 32 12.46 -13.24 5.22
CA MET A 32 12.39 -14.10 6.43
C MET A 32 11.67 -13.40 7.58
N LYS A 33 11.96 -12.12 7.83
CA LYS A 33 11.27 -11.31 8.85
C LYS A 33 9.77 -11.17 8.56
N VAL A 34 9.40 -10.97 7.29
CA VAL A 34 7.99 -10.86 6.89
C VAL A 34 7.27 -12.19 7.05
N MET A 35 7.87 -13.32 6.62
CA MET A 35 7.29 -14.65 6.85
C MET A 35 7.03 -14.90 8.32
N SER A 36 8.05 -14.75 9.17
CA SER A 36 7.95 -14.95 10.62
C SER A 36 6.91 -14.02 11.27
N ALA A 37 6.79 -12.78 10.82
CA ALA A 37 5.78 -11.86 11.33
C ALA A 37 4.35 -12.31 10.98
N ILE A 38 4.13 -12.80 9.74
CA ILE A 38 2.82 -13.29 9.29
C ILE A 38 2.45 -14.60 9.99
N GLU A 39 3.37 -15.54 10.11
CA GLU A 39 3.18 -16.82 10.81
C GLU A 39 2.72 -16.60 12.26
N ARG A 40 3.36 -15.65 12.96
CA ARG A 40 3.04 -15.31 14.37
C ARG A 40 1.87 -14.35 14.52
N CYS A 41 1.35 -13.80 13.42
CA CYS A 41 0.27 -12.81 13.49
C CYS A 41 -1.00 -13.40 14.08
N ARG A 42 -1.53 -12.77 15.13
CA ARG A 42 -2.74 -13.22 15.86
C ARG A 42 -2.61 -14.62 16.45
N THR A 43 -1.46 -14.87 17.07
CA THR A 43 -1.20 -16.07 17.88
C THR A 43 -0.67 -15.67 19.25
N ALA A 44 -0.61 -16.63 20.19
CA ALA A 44 -0.01 -16.44 21.51
C ALA A 44 1.43 -15.91 21.46
N ALA A 45 2.18 -16.19 20.37
CA ALA A 45 3.53 -15.67 20.16
C ALA A 45 3.63 -14.14 20.21
N LEU A 46 2.52 -13.41 19.98
CA LEU A 46 2.48 -11.95 20.09
C LEU A 46 1.72 -11.45 21.32
N GLY A 47 1.27 -12.34 22.20
CA GLY A 47 0.43 -12.01 23.36
C GLY A 47 -0.97 -11.57 22.93
N GLY A 48 -1.74 -11.05 23.89
CA GLY A 48 -3.11 -10.65 23.63
C GLY A 48 -3.84 -10.23 24.89
N HIS A 49 -5.17 -10.28 24.81
CA HIS A 49 -6.05 -10.05 25.94
C HIS A 49 -7.27 -10.97 25.89
N GLY A 50 -7.75 -11.35 27.06
CA GLY A 50 -9.03 -11.98 27.29
C GLY A 50 -10.08 -10.92 27.62
N ALA A 51 -11.27 -11.04 27.05
CA ALA A 51 -12.38 -10.16 27.37
C ALA A 51 -13.63 -10.96 27.68
N ARG A 52 -14.49 -10.44 28.60
CA ARG A 52 -15.75 -11.04 29.04
C ARG A 52 -16.88 -10.03 28.87
N CYS A 53 -18.05 -10.52 28.53
CA CYS A 53 -19.27 -9.73 28.54
C CYS A 53 -19.73 -9.45 29.98
N GLU A 54 -20.30 -8.27 30.21
CA GLU A 54 -20.93 -7.89 31.48
C GLU A 54 -22.23 -8.66 31.72
N ASP A 55 -23.03 -8.80 30.64
CA ASP A 55 -24.43 -9.26 30.76
C ASP A 55 -24.59 -10.76 30.47
N CYS A 56 -23.58 -11.44 29.94
CA CYS A 56 -23.68 -12.88 29.64
C CYS A 56 -22.30 -13.59 29.82
N PRO A 57 -22.26 -14.93 29.87
CA PRO A 57 -21.00 -15.67 30.08
C PRO A 57 -20.04 -15.67 28.89
N HIS A 58 -20.27 -14.86 27.85
CA HIS A 58 -19.44 -14.84 26.67
C HIS A 58 -18.05 -14.32 26.97
N THR A 59 -17.03 -15.15 26.70
CA THR A 59 -15.61 -14.78 26.76
C THR A 59 -14.93 -14.96 25.42
N VAL A 60 -14.01 -14.06 25.09
CA VAL A 60 -13.24 -14.07 23.84
C VAL A 60 -11.77 -13.79 24.10
N ILE A 61 -10.89 -14.46 23.36
CA ILE A 61 -9.47 -14.16 23.34
C ILE A 61 -9.14 -13.41 22.07
N ALA A 62 -8.48 -12.27 22.20
CA ALA A 62 -8.00 -11.46 21.10
C ALA A 62 -6.47 -11.38 21.12
N TYR A 63 -5.84 -12.06 20.16
CA TYR A 63 -4.40 -12.00 19.97
C TYR A 63 -3.94 -10.73 19.27
N ASN A 64 -2.74 -10.27 19.62
CA ASN A 64 -2.13 -9.09 19.01
C ASN A 64 -1.75 -9.34 17.54
N SER A 65 -1.86 -8.31 16.72
CA SER A 65 -1.44 -8.33 15.33
C SER A 65 0.05 -8.02 15.18
N CYS A 66 0.69 -8.51 14.11
CA CYS A 66 2.13 -8.29 13.89
C CYS A 66 2.45 -6.87 13.40
N ARG A 67 1.46 -6.07 13.02
CA ARG A 67 1.58 -4.71 12.43
C ARG A 67 2.54 -4.63 11.24
N ASN A 68 2.87 -5.77 10.62
CA ASN A 68 3.74 -5.78 9.46
C ASN A 68 3.01 -5.26 8.22
N ARG A 69 3.63 -4.33 7.49
CA ARG A 69 3.04 -3.69 6.29
C ARG A 69 2.75 -4.65 5.14
N HIS A 70 3.27 -5.87 5.16
CA HIS A 70 3.00 -6.91 4.17
C HIS A 70 1.96 -7.93 4.63
N CYS A 71 1.56 -7.90 5.90
CA CYS A 71 0.59 -8.85 6.44
C CYS A 71 -0.81 -8.56 5.90
N PRO A 72 -1.50 -9.54 5.29
CA PRO A 72 -2.84 -9.35 4.74
C PRO A 72 -3.97 -9.38 5.78
N SER A 73 -3.63 -9.55 7.06
CA SER A 73 -4.62 -9.47 8.14
C SER A 73 -5.28 -8.08 8.20
N PRO A 74 -6.62 -7.99 8.24
CA PRO A 74 -7.34 -6.73 8.36
C PRO A 74 -6.91 -5.90 9.59
N LYS A 75 -6.59 -6.56 10.72
CA LYS A 75 -6.08 -5.87 11.93
C LYS A 75 -4.73 -5.17 11.70
N CYS A 76 -3.87 -5.70 10.82
CA CYS A 76 -2.58 -5.08 10.53
C CYS A 76 -2.71 -3.88 9.60
N GLN A 77 -3.62 -3.93 8.64
CA GLN A 77 -3.75 -2.90 7.61
C GLN A 77 -4.81 -1.85 7.98
N GLY A 78 -5.91 -2.25 8.60
CA GLY A 78 -7.05 -1.38 8.87
C GLY A 78 -6.72 -0.24 9.84
N THR A 79 -6.02 -0.53 10.95
CA THR A 79 -5.62 0.51 11.91
C THR A 79 -4.70 1.54 11.26
N ALA A 80 -3.63 1.06 10.59
CA ALA A 80 -2.69 1.95 9.90
C ALA A 80 -3.36 2.76 8.76
N ALA A 81 -4.33 2.16 8.05
CA ALA A 81 -5.11 2.86 7.03
C ALA A 81 -5.99 3.95 7.63
N LYS A 82 -6.64 3.68 8.77
CA LYS A 82 -7.47 4.65 9.47
C LYS A 82 -6.65 5.83 10.01
N GLU A 83 -5.55 5.56 10.69
CA GLU A 83 -4.64 6.58 11.20
C GLU A 83 -4.09 7.47 10.08
N TRP A 84 -3.66 6.85 8.97
CA TRP A 84 -3.20 7.57 7.80
C TRP A 84 -4.31 8.45 7.18
N LEU A 85 -5.52 7.90 7.06
CA LEU A 85 -6.69 8.61 6.52
C LEU A 85 -7.00 9.85 7.36
N THR A 86 -7.15 9.69 8.67
CA THR A 86 -7.43 10.80 9.59
C THR A 86 -6.36 11.89 9.49
N ALA A 87 -5.08 11.52 9.45
CA ALA A 87 -3.99 12.49 9.29
C ALA A 87 -4.03 13.22 7.94
N ARG A 88 -4.54 12.59 6.88
CA ARG A 88 -4.61 13.22 5.55
C ARG A 88 -5.91 13.98 5.30
N GLU A 89 -7.00 13.69 6.02
CA GLU A 89 -8.22 14.49 5.95
C GLU A 89 -7.97 15.95 6.33
N ALA A 90 -7.14 16.19 7.34
CA ALA A 90 -6.72 17.52 7.73
C ALA A 90 -5.93 18.28 6.65
N ASP A 91 -5.27 17.57 5.74
CA ASP A 91 -4.46 18.14 4.65
C ASP A 91 -5.29 18.41 3.36
N LEU A 92 -6.57 18.02 3.32
CA LEU A 92 -7.39 18.18 2.10
C LEU A 92 -7.65 19.64 1.75
N LEU A 93 -7.53 19.91 0.45
CA LEU A 93 -8.01 21.14 -0.18
C LEU A 93 -9.41 20.90 -0.77
N PRO A 94 -10.29 21.90 -0.83
CA PRO A 94 -11.65 21.78 -1.40
C PRO A 94 -11.61 21.85 -2.94
N VAL A 95 -10.81 21.01 -3.56
CA VAL A 95 -10.62 20.92 -5.00
C VAL A 95 -10.79 19.47 -5.45
N PRO A 96 -11.10 19.21 -6.73
CA PRO A 96 -11.07 17.87 -7.28
C PRO A 96 -9.68 17.24 -7.12
N TYR A 97 -9.61 15.92 -7.00
CA TYR A 97 -8.34 15.20 -6.93
C TYR A 97 -8.24 14.18 -8.06
N PHE A 98 -7.12 14.17 -8.73
CA PHE A 98 -6.82 13.24 -9.82
C PHE A 98 -5.99 12.06 -9.32
N HIS A 99 -6.29 10.90 -9.87
CA HIS A 99 -5.50 9.70 -9.68
C HIS A 99 -4.67 9.43 -10.93
N VAL A 100 -3.36 9.56 -10.81
CA VAL A 100 -2.41 9.33 -11.89
C VAL A 100 -1.57 8.09 -11.58
N VAL A 101 -1.33 7.24 -12.57
CA VAL A 101 -0.53 6.02 -12.42
C VAL A 101 0.59 6.01 -13.44
N PHE A 102 1.81 5.75 -12.99
CA PHE A 102 2.98 5.52 -13.83
C PHE A 102 3.43 4.06 -13.68
N THR A 103 3.51 3.33 -14.78
CA THR A 103 3.80 1.90 -14.80
C THR A 103 5.10 1.60 -15.53
N LEU A 104 5.93 0.74 -14.94
CA LEU A 104 7.15 0.27 -15.60
C LEU A 104 6.84 -0.86 -16.60
N PRO A 105 7.46 -0.86 -17.79
CA PRO A 105 7.40 -2.00 -18.70
C PRO A 105 7.92 -3.29 -18.07
N ALA A 106 7.43 -4.44 -18.54
CA ALA A 106 7.80 -5.76 -18.03
C ALA A 106 9.33 -5.98 -18.02
N ALA A 107 10.03 -5.60 -19.09
CA ALA A 107 11.48 -5.72 -19.16
C ALA A 107 12.21 -4.92 -18.04
N ILE A 108 11.67 -3.77 -17.62
CA ILE A 108 12.21 -3.05 -16.46
C ILE A 108 11.82 -3.74 -15.16
N ALA A 109 10.62 -4.33 -15.06
CA ALA A 109 10.19 -5.06 -13.87
C ALA A 109 11.11 -6.26 -13.57
N ASP A 110 11.64 -6.92 -14.60
CA ASP A 110 12.56 -8.06 -14.44
C ASP A 110 13.87 -7.64 -13.74
N ILE A 111 14.49 -6.55 -14.20
CA ILE A 111 15.72 -6.03 -13.55
C ILE A 111 15.41 -5.29 -12.24
N ALA A 112 14.21 -4.77 -12.07
CA ALA A 112 13.78 -4.10 -10.84
C ALA A 112 13.72 -5.07 -9.65
N TYR A 113 13.39 -6.34 -9.88
CA TYR A 113 13.38 -7.34 -8.80
C TYR A 113 14.75 -7.50 -8.14
N GLN A 114 15.81 -7.46 -8.92
CA GLN A 114 17.19 -7.56 -8.44
C GLN A 114 17.72 -6.23 -7.85
N ASN A 115 17.08 -5.10 -8.18
CA ASN A 115 17.53 -3.75 -7.88
C ASN A 115 16.45 -2.87 -7.23
N LYS A 116 15.63 -3.45 -6.34
CA LYS A 116 14.42 -2.83 -5.81
C LYS A 116 14.61 -1.41 -5.30
N ALA A 117 15.58 -1.20 -4.40
CA ALA A 117 15.78 0.12 -3.78
C ALA A 117 16.09 1.20 -4.83
N VAL A 118 17.01 0.91 -5.76
CA VAL A 118 17.46 1.87 -6.78
C VAL A 118 16.34 2.14 -7.80
N ILE A 119 15.74 1.09 -8.36
CA ILE A 119 14.73 1.25 -9.43
C ILE A 119 13.43 1.84 -8.90
N TYR A 120 13.00 1.49 -7.68
CA TYR A 120 11.82 2.10 -7.08
C TYR A 120 12.06 3.58 -6.70
N ASP A 121 13.29 3.93 -6.31
CA ASP A 121 13.66 5.33 -6.08
C ASP A 121 13.64 6.14 -7.39
N ILE A 122 14.20 5.59 -8.47
CA ILE A 122 14.11 6.19 -9.81
C ILE A 122 12.64 6.33 -10.24
N LEU A 123 11.81 5.32 -10.03
CA LEU A 123 10.39 5.38 -10.36
C LEU A 123 9.68 6.53 -9.64
N PHE A 124 9.88 6.67 -8.34
CA PHE A 124 9.30 7.75 -7.54
C PHE A 124 9.78 9.13 -7.99
N THR A 125 11.09 9.29 -8.09
CA THR A 125 11.68 10.61 -8.42
C THR A 125 11.34 11.03 -9.85
N THR A 126 11.38 10.10 -10.80
CA THR A 126 11.09 10.41 -12.20
C THR A 126 9.62 10.73 -12.43
N SER A 127 8.71 9.96 -11.83
CA SER A 127 7.27 10.23 -12.00
C SER A 127 6.86 11.56 -11.35
N ALA A 128 7.43 11.90 -10.18
CA ALA A 128 7.20 13.18 -9.53
C ALA A 128 7.78 14.35 -10.35
N GLU A 129 9.01 14.22 -10.82
CA GLU A 129 9.67 15.22 -11.69
C GLU A 129 8.88 15.44 -12.99
N THR A 130 8.43 14.36 -13.64
CA THR A 130 7.57 14.45 -14.82
C THR A 130 6.32 15.29 -14.56
N MET A 131 5.61 14.98 -13.50
CA MET A 131 4.38 15.69 -13.13
C MET A 131 4.64 17.16 -12.80
N THR A 132 5.68 17.46 -12.02
CA THR A 132 5.99 18.82 -11.60
C THR A 132 6.51 19.68 -12.75
N THR A 133 7.32 19.10 -13.66
CA THR A 133 7.85 19.81 -14.84
C THR A 133 6.72 20.21 -15.79
N ILE A 134 5.86 19.27 -16.16
CA ILE A 134 4.75 19.57 -17.09
C ILE A 134 3.71 20.49 -16.43
N ALA A 135 3.45 20.34 -15.13
CA ALA A 135 2.52 21.23 -14.44
C ALA A 135 3.06 22.66 -14.28
N ALA A 136 4.36 22.85 -14.17
CA ALA A 136 4.96 24.17 -14.09
C ALA A 136 4.96 24.93 -15.42
N ASP A 137 4.86 24.21 -16.54
CA ASP A 137 4.84 24.81 -17.89
C ASP A 137 3.54 25.62 -18.09
N PRO A 138 3.66 26.93 -18.45
CA PRO A 138 2.50 27.78 -18.72
C PRO A 138 1.59 27.30 -19.86
N GLU A 139 2.12 26.57 -20.83
CA GLU A 139 1.31 25.98 -21.92
C GLU A 139 0.37 24.88 -21.40
N HIS A 140 0.63 24.33 -20.21
CA HIS A 140 -0.17 23.28 -19.62
C HIS A 140 -0.98 23.77 -18.42
N LEU A 141 -0.36 23.97 -17.26
CA LEU A 141 -1.04 24.44 -16.04
C LEU A 141 -0.43 25.73 -15.50
N GLY A 142 0.88 25.94 -15.63
CA GLY A 142 1.56 27.11 -15.11
C GLY A 142 1.58 27.21 -13.59
N ALA A 143 1.63 26.05 -12.88
CA ALA A 143 1.52 26.02 -11.43
C ALA A 143 2.38 24.95 -10.77
N ARG A 144 2.77 25.21 -9.53
CA ARG A 144 3.38 24.23 -8.63
C ARG A 144 2.30 23.37 -8.00
N ILE A 145 2.31 22.07 -8.29
CA ILE A 145 1.34 21.10 -7.77
C ILE A 145 1.85 20.36 -6.53
N GLY A 146 0.94 19.75 -5.79
CA GLY A 146 1.22 18.81 -4.71
C GLY A 146 0.98 17.37 -5.16
N ILE A 147 1.80 16.43 -4.69
CA ILE A 147 1.66 15.01 -5.05
C ILE A 147 1.83 14.14 -3.82
N THR A 148 0.88 13.21 -3.60
CA THR A 148 1.08 12.04 -2.72
C THR A 148 1.24 10.81 -3.60
N SER A 149 2.38 10.13 -3.50
CA SER A 149 2.78 8.99 -4.34
C SER A 149 2.87 7.72 -3.53
N VAL A 150 2.32 6.61 -4.04
CA VAL A 150 2.29 5.30 -3.38
C VAL A 150 2.80 4.23 -4.32
N LEU A 151 3.82 3.47 -3.90
CA LEU A 151 4.37 2.36 -4.68
C LEU A 151 3.54 1.09 -4.50
N HIS A 152 3.18 0.49 -5.61
CA HIS A 152 2.74 -0.89 -5.70
C HIS A 152 3.72 -1.70 -6.56
N THR A 153 3.96 -2.96 -6.19
CA THR A 153 4.91 -3.82 -6.91
C THR A 153 4.23 -5.04 -7.53
N TRP A 154 2.91 -5.16 -7.42
CA TRP A 154 2.16 -6.36 -7.81
C TRP A 154 1.08 -6.08 -8.85
N GLY A 155 0.95 -7.00 -9.78
CA GLY A 155 -0.24 -7.19 -10.59
C GLY A 155 -1.30 -8.04 -9.89
N SER A 156 -2.47 -8.14 -10.48
CA SER A 156 -3.59 -8.92 -9.94
C SER A 156 -3.26 -10.42 -9.75
N ALA A 157 -2.41 -10.99 -10.60
CA ALA A 157 -1.95 -12.38 -10.54
C ALA A 157 -0.69 -12.58 -9.67
N LEU A 158 -0.37 -11.65 -8.76
CA LEU A 158 0.86 -11.65 -7.96
C LEU A 158 2.15 -11.61 -8.81
N THR A 159 2.08 -11.12 -10.04
CA THR A 159 3.24 -10.86 -10.87
C THR A 159 3.97 -9.59 -10.41
N HIS A 160 5.29 -9.53 -10.57
CA HIS A 160 6.06 -8.34 -10.25
C HIS A 160 5.78 -7.24 -11.29
N HIS A 161 5.10 -6.19 -10.88
CA HIS A 161 4.60 -5.11 -11.73
C HIS A 161 4.72 -3.76 -11.02
N PRO A 162 5.93 -3.19 -10.93
CA PRO A 162 6.14 -1.94 -10.22
C PRO A 162 5.44 -0.77 -10.90
N HIS A 163 4.65 -0.04 -10.12
CA HIS A 163 3.96 1.17 -10.56
C HIS A 163 3.69 2.08 -9.35
N VAL A 164 3.56 3.36 -9.59
CA VAL A 164 3.20 4.32 -8.56
C VAL A 164 1.81 4.88 -8.84
N HIS A 165 1.01 4.95 -7.78
CA HIS A 165 -0.25 5.67 -7.75
C HIS A 165 0.01 7.04 -7.18
N MET A 166 -0.40 8.08 -7.89
CA MET A 166 -0.28 9.46 -7.44
C MET A 166 -1.66 10.07 -7.23
N ILE A 167 -1.80 10.80 -6.15
CA ILE A 167 -2.95 11.68 -5.93
C ILE A 167 -2.47 13.10 -6.00
N VAL A 168 -3.16 13.86 -6.83
CA VAL A 168 -2.79 15.21 -7.21
C VAL A 168 -4.02 16.10 -7.06
N PRO A 169 -3.98 17.18 -6.25
CA PRO A 169 -5.03 18.19 -6.25
C PRO A 169 -5.24 18.76 -7.65
N GLY A 170 -6.47 19.07 -8.00
CA GLY A 170 -6.85 19.62 -9.30
C GLY A 170 -6.47 21.09 -9.45
N GLY A 171 -5.20 21.39 -9.34
CA GLY A 171 -4.61 22.70 -9.46
C GLY A 171 -3.33 22.83 -8.66
N GLY A 172 -2.81 24.05 -8.59
CA GLY A 172 -1.60 24.37 -7.87
C GLY A 172 -1.45 25.87 -7.60
N ILE A 173 -0.43 26.23 -6.85
CA ILE A 173 -0.06 27.63 -6.63
C ILE A 173 0.72 28.11 -7.87
N SER A 174 0.31 29.22 -8.47
CA SER A 174 1.01 29.86 -9.61
C SER A 174 2.52 30.00 -9.36
N ILE A 175 3.31 30.05 -10.42
CA ILE A 175 4.78 30.09 -10.30
C ILE A 175 5.24 31.32 -9.52
N ASP A 176 4.58 32.49 -9.70
CA ASP A 176 4.80 33.70 -8.94
C ASP A 176 4.28 33.61 -7.48
N GLY A 177 3.51 32.58 -7.18
CA GLY A 177 2.99 32.32 -5.86
C GLY A 177 1.82 33.18 -5.44
N THR A 178 1.14 33.90 -6.33
CA THR A 178 0.11 34.89 -5.99
C THR A 178 -1.32 34.34 -5.96
N ARG A 179 -1.60 33.25 -6.69
CA ARG A 179 -2.96 32.73 -6.86
C ARG A 179 -3.00 31.20 -6.98
N TRP A 180 -4.17 30.64 -6.75
CA TRP A 180 -4.45 29.24 -7.10
C TRP A 180 -4.84 29.15 -8.59
N VAL A 181 -4.17 28.24 -9.32
CA VAL A 181 -4.49 27.91 -10.70
C VAL A 181 -5.22 26.59 -10.70
N ALA A 182 -6.51 26.61 -11.02
CA ALA A 182 -7.31 25.39 -11.14
C ALA A 182 -7.02 24.69 -12.47
N CYS A 183 -6.99 23.35 -12.46
CA CYS A 183 -6.96 22.59 -13.70
C CYS A 183 -8.33 22.66 -14.43
N ARG A 184 -8.35 22.27 -15.71
CA ARG A 184 -9.60 22.14 -16.46
C ARG A 184 -10.47 21.04 -15.83
N PRO A 185 -11.81 21.14 -15.92
CA PRO A 185 -12.67 20.05 -15.50
C PRO A 185 -12.24 18.73 -16.15
N ASP A 186 -12.19 17.66 -15.34
CA ASP A 186 -11.84 16.30 -15.80
C ASP A 186 -10.49 16.11 -16.48
N PHE A 187 -9.63 17.14 -16.52
CA PHE A 187 -8.34 17.08 -17.18
C PHE A 187 -7.25 17.74 -16.32
N ILE A 188 -6.19 16.98 -16.01
CA ILE A 188 -5.05 17.53 -15.25
C ILE A 188 -3.88 17.89 -16.16
N LEU A 189 -3.35 16.93 -16.90
CA LEU A 189 -2.19 17.07 -17.78
C LEU A 189 -2.27 16.07 -18.95
N PRO A 190 -1.63 16.35 -20.10
CA PRO A 190 -1.68 15.50 -21.29
C PRO A 190 -0.89 14.20 -21.08
N VAL A 191 -1.57 13.05 -21.02
CA VAL A 191 -1.00 11.73 -20.72
C VAL A 191 0.13 11.33 -21.67
N LYS A 192 0.02 11.66 -22.98
CA LYS A 192 1.07 11.35 -23.97
C LYS A 192 2.36 12.11 -23.67
N VAL A 193 2.26 13.39 -23.30
CA VAL A 193 3.41 14.21 -22.90
C VAL A 193 4.05 13.66 -21.64
N LEU A 194 3.23 13.32 -20.62
CA LEU A 194 3.71 12.68 -19.40
C LEU A 194 4.44 11.37 -19.70
N SER A 195 3.89 10.50 -20.57
CA SER A 195 4.50 9.22 -20.94
C SER A 195 5.86 9.41 -21.61
N CYS A 196 5.96 10.36 -22.54
CA CYS A 196 7.20 10.65 -23.27
C CYS A 196 8.31 11.16 -22.34
N LEU A 197 8.01 12.16 -21.50
CA LEU A 197 8.97 12.73 -20.57
C LEU A 197 9.39 11.69 -19.49
N PHE A 198 8.41 10.96 -18.91
CA PHE A 198 8.68 9.91 -17.95
C PHE A 198 9.64 8.85 -18.48
N ARG A 199 9.37 8.33 -19.69
CA ARG A 199 10.23 7.36 -20.36
C ARG A 199 11.66 7.90 -20.54
N GLY A 200 11.81 9.11 -21.06
CA GLY A 200 13.11 9.74 -21.27
C GLY A 200 13.92 9.89 -19.99
N LEU A 201 13.34 10.50 -18.98
CA LEU A 201 13.96 10.73 -17.68
C LEU A 201 14.30 9.42 -16.96
N PHE A 202 13.37 8.46 -16.97
CA PHE A 202 13.59 7.16 -16.30
C PHE A 202 14.77 6.42 -16.93
N LEU A 203 14.80 6.29 -18.25
CA LEU A 203 15.88 5.60 -18.95
C LEU A 203 17.23 6.31 -18.79
N ALA A 204 17.24 7.64 -18.76
CA ALA A 204 18.46 8.42 -18.48
C ALA A 204 19.00 8.14 -17.07
N LYS A 205 18.15 8.22 -16.05
CA LYS A 205 18.52 7.93 -14.64
C LYS A 205 18.92 6.48 -14.44
N LEU A 206 18.29 5.54 -15.13
CA LEU A 206 18.63 4.13 -15.07
C LEU A 206 20.04 3.86 -15.66
N VAL A 207 20.38 4.48 -16.80
CA VAL A 207 21.74 4.42 -17.38
C VAL A 207 22.76 5.09 -16.47
N ALA A 208 22.42 6.21 -15.83
CA ALA A 208 23.28 6.87 -14.86
C ALA A 208 23.55 5.97 -13.63
N ALA A 209 22.51 5.29 -13.12
CA ALA A 209 22.64 4.33 -12.02
C ALA A 209 23.53 3.14 -12.38
N HIS A 210 23.43 2.63 -13.61
CA HIS A 210 24.32 1.59 -14.13
C HIS A 210 25.77 2.06 -14.16
N ARG A 211 26.05 3.21 -14.76
CA ARG A 211 27.41 3.79 -14.82
C ARG A 211 28.04 4.03 -13.45
N ALA A 212 27.19 4.36 -12.46
CA ALA A 212 27.61 4.54 -11.08
C ALA A 212 27.77 3.22 -10.29
N GLY A 213 27.67 2.05 -10.95
CA GLY A 213 27.79 0.73 -10.31
C GLY A 213 26.70 0.41 -9.27
N ARG A 214 25.58 1.12 -9.30
CA ARG A 214 24.51 0.95 -8.32
C ARG A 214 23.54 -0.19 -8.66
N LEU A 215 23.64 -0.78 -9.85
CA LEU A 215 22.81 -1.89 -10.29
C LEU A 215 23.59 -3.20 -10.20
N LYS A 216 22.89 -4.27 -9.88
CA LYS A 216 23.40 -5.63 -9.82
C LYS A 216 22.59 -6.53 -10.75
N PHE A 217 23.26 -7.45 -11.43
CA PHE A 217 22.63 -8.34 -12.40
C PHE A 217 23.06 -9.78 -12.16
N PHE A 218 22.08 -10.68 -12.07
CA PHE A 218 22.30 -12.09 -11.78
C PHE A 218 21.55 -12.98 -12.78
N GLY A 219 21.98 -14.24 -12.89
CA GLY A 219 21.34 -15.25 -13.74
C GLY A 219 21.31 -14.81 -15.20
N VAL A 220 20.15 -14.89 -15.83
CA VAL A 220 19.96 -14.55 -17.26
C VAL A 220 20.25 -13.07 -17.56
N HIS A 221 20.27 -12.20 -16.54
CA HIS A 221 20.57 -10.79 -16.68
C HIS A 221 22.04 -10.44 -16.41
N ALA A 222 22.91 -11.39 -16.02
CA ALA A 222 24.32 -11.11 -15.68
C ALA A 222 25.07 -10.34 -16.79
N ARG A 223 24.76 -10.63 -18.06
CA ARG A 223 25.34 -9.92 -19.22
C ARG A 223 25.07 -8.41 -19.23
N LEU A 224 24.02 -7.95 -18.51
CA LEU A 224 23.64 -6.53 -18.45
C LEU A 224 24.59 -5.71 -17.57
N ASP A 225 25.53 -6.32 -16.88
CA ASP A 225 26.62 -5.63 -16.21
C ASP A 225 27.50 -4.86 -17.22
N ASN A 226 27.59 -5.36 -18.46
CA ASN A 226 28.22 -4.65 -19.55
C ASN A 226 27.33 -3.51 -20.06
N ILE A 227 27.85 -2.27 -20.06
CA ILE A 227 27.07 -1.06 -20.44
C ILE A 227 26.55 -1.08 -21.89
N ARG A 228 27.25 -1.74 -22.82
CA ARG A 228 26.80 -1.87 -24.22
C ARG A 228 25.60 -2.81 -24.30
N ALA A 229 25.69 -3.97 -23.63
CA ALA A 229 24.58 -4.92 -23.55
C ALA A 229 23.36 -4.30 -22.83
N PHE A 230 23.59 -3.54 -21.76
CA PHE A 230 22.53 -2.84 -21.04
C PHE A 230 21.83 -1.80 -21.91
N ARG A 231 22.57 -0.97 -22.66
CA ARG A 231 21.99 -0.01 -23.59
C ARG A 231 21.21 -0.68 -24.72
N ALA A 232 21.73 -1.79 -25.26
CA ALA A 232 21.02 -2.59 -26.27
C ALA A 232 19.70 -3.16 -25.71
N TYR A 233 19.71 -3.65 -24.47
CA TYR A 233 18.51 -4.12 -23.76
C TYR A 233 17.45 -3.02 -23.60
N LEU A 234 17.86 -1.78 -23.33
CA LEU A 234 16.97 -0.63 -23.17
C LEU A 234 16.50 -0.02 -24.49
N ALA A 235 17.18 -0.27 -25.61
CA ALA A 235 16.89 0.40 -26.88
C ALA A 235 15.44 0.22 -27.39
N PRO A 236 14.83 -0.98 -27.33
CA PRO A 236 13.43 -1.15 -27.73
C PRO A 236 12.46 -0.33 -26.86
N LEU A 237 12.77 -0.14 -25.58
CA LEU A 237 11.92 0.56 -24.63
C LEU A 237 11.82 2.07 -24.89
N ARG A 238 12.74 2.63 -25.69
CA ARG A 238 12.70 4.02 -26.15
C ARG A 238 11.63 4.27 -27.23
N LYS A 239 11.23 3.21 -27.94
CA LYS A 239 10.34 3.28 -29.10
C LYS A 239 8.88 2.97 -28.78
N ILE A 240 8.60 2.43 -27.60
CA ILE A 240 7.24 2.09 -27.14
C ILE A 240 6.68 3.18 -26.24
N ASP A 241 5.37 3.32 -26.21
CA ASP A 241 4.70 4.16 -25.22
C ASP A 241 4.66 3.46 -23.86
N TRP A 242 5.05 4.21 -22.82
CA TRP A 242 4.95 3.73 -21.46
C TRP A 242 3.59 4.07 -20.87
N VAL A 243 3.05 3.16 -20.10
CA VAL A 243 1.70 3.30 -19.55
C VAL A 243 1.69 4.38 -18.46
N VAL A 244 1.08 5.51 -18.80
CA VAL A 244 0.65 6.54 -17.87
C VAL A 244 -0.86 6.65 -17.96
N TYR A 245 -1.55 6.66 -16.86
CA TYR A 245 -3.00 6.73 -16.79
C TYR A 245 -3.43 7.83 -15.82
N ALA A 246 -4.27 8.73 -16.28
CA ALA A 246 -4.88 9.76 -15.45
C ALA A 246 -6.39 9.53 -15.42
N LYS A 247 -6.93 9.28 -14.23
CA LYS A 247 -8.37 9.10 -14.04
C LYS A 247 -9.00 10.42 -13.64
N ARG A 248 -10.18 10.70 -14.24
CA ARG A 248 -11.04 11.82 -13.87
C ARG A 248 -11.36 11.77 -12.38
N PRO A 249 -11.52 12.92 -11.72
CA PRO A 249 -11.87 12.96 -10.31
C PRO A 249 -13.24 12.32 -10.08
N PHE A 250 -13.40 11.63 -8.96
CA PHE A 250 -14.67 11.00 -8.61
C PHE A 250 -15.00 11.26 -7.14
N GLY A 251 -16.25 11.63 -6.88
CA GLY A 251 -16.86 11.61 -5.55
C GLY A 251 -16.31 12.59 -4.51
N GLY A 252 -15.64 13.66 -4.91
CA GLY A 252 -15.10 14.68 -4.00
C GLY A 252 -13.87 14.25 -3.19
N PRO A 253 -13.27 15.17 -2.40
CA PRO A 253 -11.99 14.94 -1.72
C PRO A 253 -11.98 13.74 -0.76
N ARG A 254 -13.04 13.56 0.02
CA ARG A 254 -13.16 12.45 0.99
C ARG A 254 -13.24 11.09 0.31
N ALA A 255 -13.97 10.96 -0.80
CA ALA A 255 -14.06 9.70 -1.55
C ALA A 255 -12.70 9.31 -2.15
N VAL A 256 -11.92 10.27 -2.59
CA VAL A 256 -10.55 10.07 -3.07
C VAL A 256 -9.65 9.57 -1.96
N LEU A 257 -9.72 10.16 -0.76
CA LEU A 257 -8.95 9.69 0.39
C LEU A 257 -9.35 8.28 0.84
N ALA A 258 -10.64 7.99 0.91
CA ALA A 258 -11.14 6.65 1.21
C ALA A 258 -10.67 5.61 0.16
N TYR A 259 -10.63 6.01 -1.10
CA TYR A 259 -10.05 5.22 -2.17
C TYR A 259 -8.54 5.01 -1.96
N LEU A 260 -7.81 6.06 -1.59
CA LEU A 260 -6.37 6.01 -1.35
C LEU A 260 -5.99 5.21 -0.12
N SER A 261 -6.71 5.33 0.98
CA SER A 261 -6.42 4.55 2.18
C SER A 261 -6.40 3.05 1.87
N ARG A 262 -7.27 2.63 0.93
CA ARG A 262 -7.26 1.27 0.38
C ARG A 262 -6.01 0.94 -0.42
N TYR A 263 -5.40 1.92 -1.11
CA TYR A 263 -4.17 1.72 -1.89
C TYR A 263 -2.91 1.88 -1.06
N THR A 264 -2.87 2.81 -0.11
CA THR A 264 -1.70 3.06 0.73
C THR A 264 -1.36 1.89 1.64
N HIS A 265 -2.39 1.16 2.11
CA HIS A 265 -2.24 0.02 3.01
C HIS A 265 -2.57 -1.33 2.34
N ARG A 266 -2.73 -1.32 1.02
CA ARG A 266 -2.96 -2.56 0.25
C ARG A 266 -1.70 -3.43 0.26
N VAL A 267 -1.93 -4.74 0.36
CA VAL A 267 -0.91 -5.79 0.25
C VAL A 267 -1.05 -6.51 -1.10
N ALA A 268 -0.07 -7.32 -1.46
CA ALA A 268 -0.05 -8.03 -2.74
C ALA A 268 -1.31 -8.89 -2.98
N ILE A 269 -1.81 -9.53 -1.92
CA ILE A 269 -3.08 -10.25 -1.94
C ILE A 269 -3.80 -10.07 -0.59
N SER A 270 -5.11 -9.87 -0.61
CA SER A 270 -5.95 -9.93 0.59
C SER A 270 -6.46 -11.34 0.81
N ASN A 271 -6.70 -11.74 2.07
CA ASN A 271 -7.25 -13.05 2.41
C ASN A 271 -8.59 -13.35 1.70
N ARG A 272 -9.41 -12.32 1.44
CA ARG A 272 -10.70 -12.45 0.70
C ARG A 272 -10.55 -13.01 -0.72
N ARG A 273 -9.37 -12.91 -1.31
CA ARG A 273 -9.10 -13.43 -2.65
C ARG A 273 -8.77 -14.91 -2.63
N LEU A 274 -8.38 -15.47 -1.48
CA LEU A 274 -8.12 -16.90 -1.32
C LEU A 274 -9.43 -17.67 -1.40
N ILE A 275 -9.40 -18.81 -2.10
CA ILE A 275 -10.54 -19.73 -2.29
C ILE A 275 -10.25 -21.04 -1.58
N ALA A 276 -9.09 -21.65 -1.87
CA ALA A 276 -8.66 -22.93 -1.32
C ALA A 276 -7.13 -23.00 -1.20
N ALA A 277 -6.66 -23.81 -0.24
CA ALA A 277 -5.29 -24.28 -0.18
C ALA A 277 -5.34 -25.78 0.15
N ASP A 278 -4.84 -26.60 -0.72
CA ASP A 278 -4.87 -28.06 -0.63
C ASP A 278 -3.64 -28.68 -1.32
N HIS A 279 -3.65 -29.98 -1.53
CA HIS A 279 -2.54 -30.72 -2.17
C HIS A 279 -2.26 -30.28 -3.62
N THR A 280 -3.22 -29.64 -4.30
CA THR A 280 -3.04 -29.12 -5.66
C THR A 280 -2.36 -27.76 -5.66
N GLY A 281 -2.43 -27.01 -4.56
CA GLY A 281 -1.84 -25.70 -4.39
C GLY A 281 -2.77 -24.68 -3.76
N VAL A 282 -2.50 -23.40 -4.03
CA VAL A 282 -3.27 -22.25 -3.53
C VAL A 282 -4.08 -21.66 -4.67
N THR A 283 -5.41 -21.73 -4.52
CA THR A 283 -6.38 -21.18 -5.47
C THR A 283 -6.89 -19.83 -4.98
N PHE A 284 -6.85 -18.83 -5.86
CA PHE A 284 -7.29 -17.46 -5.52
C PHE A 284 -7.93 -16.75 -6.71
N ARG A 285 -8.73 -15.74 -6.42
CA ARG A 285 -9.34 -14.84 -7.43
C ARG A 285 -8.33 -13.82 -7.91
N TRP A 286 -8.29 -13.62 -9.22
CA TRP A 286 -7.51 -12.54 -9.83
C TRP A 286 -8.34 -11.80 -10.88
N LYS A 287 -7.87 -10.62 -11.30
CA LYS A 287 -8.56 -9.80 -12.28
C LYS A 287 -7.70 -9.68 -13.52
N ASP A 288 -8.22 -10.17 -14.64
CA ASP A 288 -7.60 -9.93 -15.95
C ASP A 288 -8.06 -8.58 -16.50
N TYR A 289 -7.14 -7.63 -16.55
CA TYR A 289 -7.42 -6.28 -17.03
C TYR A 289 -7.50 -6.18 -18.57
N ARG A 290 -7.20 -7.24 -19.29
CA ARG A 290 -7.35 -7.32 -20.74
C ARG A 290 -8.80 -7.60 -21.15
N ILE A 291 -9.62 -8.08 -20.22
CA ILE A 291 -11.03 -8.44 -20.42
C ILE A 291 -11.89 -7.36 -19.75
N GLU A 292 -12.89 -6.87 -20.46
CA GLU A 292 -13.91 -5.99 -19.92
C GLU A 292 -15.12 -6.78 -19.39
N GLY A 293 -15.89 -6.15 -18.50
CA GLY A 293 -17.09 -6.75 -17.93
C GLY A 293 -16.83 -7.78 -16.83
N PRO A 294 -17.83 -8.59 -16.46
CA PRO A 294 -17.77 -9.58 -15.36
C PRO A 294 -16.76 -10.69 -15.57
N GLY A 295 -16.54 -11.13 -16.81
CA GLY A 295 -15.60 -12.18 -17.18
C GLY A 295 -14.14 -11.92 -16.84
N ARG A 296 -13.80 -10.66 -16.48
CA ARG A 296 -12.45 -10.31 -16.03
C ARG A 296 -12.05 -10.90 -14.67
N TYR A 297 -13.00 -11.36 -13.88
CA TYR A 297 -12.74 -12.00 -12.60
C TYR A 297 -12.60 -13.50 -12.80
N GLN A 298 -11.37 -13.98 -12.66
CA GLN A 298 -11.00 -15.37 -12.90
C GLN A 298 -10.35 -15.99 -11.66
N THR A 299 -10.19 -17.29 -11.66
CA THR A 299 -9.46 -18.05 -10.64
C THR A 299 -8.12 -18.54 -11.19
N MET A 300 -7.14 -18.66 -10.30
CA MET A 300 -5.81 -19.18 -10.60
C MET A 300 -5.36 -20.08 -9.46
N THR A 301 -4.82 -21.24 -9.79
CA THR A 301 -4.15 -22.13 -8.83
C THR A 301 -2.65 -22.10 -9.10
N LEU A 302 -1.87 -21.86 -8.05
CA LEU A 302 -0.41 -21.93 -8.07
C LEU A 302 0.03 -23.05 -7.11
N SER A 303 1.12 -23.74 -7.42
CA SER A 303 1.72 -24.60 -6.40
C SER A 303 2.02 -23.75 -5.16
N THR A 304 1.93 -24.35 -3.97
CA THR A 304 2.12 -23.61 -2.71
C THR A 304 3.48 -22.90 -2.65
N HIS A 305 4.54 -23.54 -3.15
CA HIS A 305 5.86 -22.93 -3.22
C HIS A 305 5.91 -21.70 -4.14
N GLU A 306 5.25 -21.76 -5.28
CA GLU A 306 5.16 -20.63 -6.22
C GLU A 306 4.31 -19.48 -5.67
N PHE A 307 3.22 -19.80 -4.96
CA PHE A 307 2.40 -18.80 -4.27
C PHE A 307 3.24 -18.03 -3.22
N ILE A 308 3.98 -18.76 -2.35
CA ILE A 308 4.86 -18.16 -1.35
C ILE A 308 5.95 -17.31 -2.02
N ARG A 309 6.59 -17.81 -3.07
CA ARG A 309 7.59 -17.11 -3.85
C ARG A 309 7.04 -15.80 -4.41
N ARG A 310 5.87 -15.84 -5.08
CA ARG A 310 5.24 -14.64 -5.63
C ARG A 310 4.84 -13.65 -4.55
N PHE A 311 4.31 -14.10 -3.43
CA PHE A 311 4.01 -13.22 -2.31
C PHE A 311 5.27 -12.49 -1.82
N LEU A 312 6.37 -13.21 -1.61
CA LEU A 312 7.63 -12.68 -1.10
C LEU A 312 8.39 -11.79 -2.11
N MET A 313 8.09 -11.90 -3.41
CA MET A 313 8.62 -10.95 -4.40
C MET A 313 8.27 -9.50 -4.08
N HIS A 314 7.13 -9.27 -3.40
CA HIS A 314 6.62 -7.93 -3.09
C HIS A 314 7.15 -7.36 -1.78
N VAL A 315 7.96 -8.10 -1.05
CA VAL A 315 8.63 -7.60 0.15
C VAL A 315 9.59 -6.48 -0.25
N LEU A 316 9.38 -5.31 0.36
CA LEU A 316 10.19 -4.12 0.12
C LEU A 316 11.46 -4.17 0.96
N PRO A 317 12.55 -3.55 0.50
CA PRO A 317 13.77 -3.42 1.30
C PRO A 317 13.51 -2.77 2.66
N GLY A 318 14.33 -3.12 3.65
CA GLY A 318 14.30 -2.51 4.98
C GLY A 318 14.41 -0.99 4.89
N GLY A 319 13.63 -0.26 5.68
CA GLY A 319 13.62 1.21 5.67
C GLY A 319 13.01 1.88 4.43
N PHE A 320 12.62 1.11 3.40
CA PHE A 320 12.07 1.73 2.18
C PHE A 320 10.66 2.30 2.42
N HIS A 321 10.52 3.63 2.20
CA HIS A 321 9.24 4.33 2.29
C HIS A 321 8.43 4.13 1.01
N ARG A 322 7.27 3.47 1.13
CA ARG A 322 6.37 3.23 -0.01
C ARG A 322 5.39 4.36 -0.29
N ILE A 323 5.30 5.34 0.61
CA ILE A 323 4.50 6.55 0.45
C ILE A 323 5.46 7.74 0.49
N ARG A 324 5.37 8.61 -0.51
CA ARG A 324 6.20 9.82 -0.61
C ARG A 324 5.37 11.01 -1.04
N HIS A 325 5.78 12.18 -0.61
CA HIS A 325 5.10 13.44 -0.90
C HIS A 325 6.04 14.39 -1.63
N TYR A 326 5.51 15.10 -2.63
CA TYR A 326 6.30 15.99 -3.48
C TYR A 326 5.60 17.33 -3.72
N GLY A 327 6.35 18.33 -4.16
CA GLY A 327 5.85 19.67 -4.45
C GLY A 327 5.21 20.32 -3.22
N LEU A 328 4.02 20.88 -3.36
CA LEU A 328 3.30 21.56 -2.26
C LEU A 328 3.06 20.65 -1.04
N LEU A 329 3.03 19.33 -1.22
CA LEU A 329 2.80 18.36 -0.16
C LEU A 329 4.07 17.77 0.43
N ALA A 330 5.26 18.26 0.03
CA ALA A 330 6.53 17.83 0.62
C ALA A 330 6.58 18.13 2.13
N SER A 331 7.14 17.20 2.92
CA SER A 331 7.00 17.19 4.38
C SER A 331 7.43 18.49 5.06
N GLY A 332 8.55 19.09 4.61
CA GLY A 332 9.12 20.29 5.25
C GLY A 332 8.30 21.57 5.07
N SER A 333 7.47 21.66 4.03
CA SER A 333 6.70 22.87 3.71
C SER A 333 5.18 22.64 3.62
N ARG A 334 4.73 21.42 3.91
CA ARG A 334 3.33 21.01 3.70
C ARG A 334 2.32 21.91 4.40
N ALA A 335 2.48 22.13 5.72
CA ALA A 335 1.53 22.92 6.50
C ALA A 335 1.40 24.35 5.98
N ALA A 336 2.53 25.02 5.71
CA ALA A 336 2.56 26.37 5.17
C ALA A 336 1.95 26.43 3.77
N ASN A 337 2.26 25.49 2.89
CA ASN A 337 1.71 25.43 1.53
C ASN A 337 0.20 25.17 1.54
N ILE A 338 -0.30 24.29 2.41
CA ILE A 338 -1.73 24.01 2.55
C ILE A 338 -2.46 25.23 3.08
N ALA A 339 -1.93 25.89 4.12
CA ALA A 339 -2.51 27.13 4.65
C ALA A 339 -2.62 28.20 3.56
N ARG A 340 -1.53 28.42 2.81
CA ARG A 340 -1.48 29.36 1.68
C ARG A 340 -2.50 29.01 0.58
N ALA A 341 -2.57 27.73 0.19
CA ALA A 341 -3.53 27.29 -0.80
C ALA A 341 -4.98 27.51 -0.35
N ARG A 342 -5.29 27.26 0.94
CA ARG A 342 -6.61 27.53 1.53
C ARG A 342 -6.96 28.99 1.51
N GLN A 343 -6.04 29.88 1.84
CA GLN A 343 -6.24 31.34 1.75
C GLN A 343 -6.58 31.75 0.30
N MET A 344 -5.82 31.26 -0.68
CA MET A 344 -6.09 31.54 -2.11
C MET A 344 -7.44 30.98 -2.60
N LEU A 345 -7.90 29.90 -2.00
CA LEU A 345 -9.19 29.29 -2.29
C LEU A 345 -10.36 29.91 -1.51
N ALA A 346 -10.11 30.99 -0.73
CA ALA A 346 -11.08 31.66 0.15
C ALA A 346 -11.82 30.70 1.11
N VAL A 347 -11.13 29.68 1.62
CA VAL A 347 -11.69 28.72 2.56
C VAL A 347 -11.67 29.30 3.96
N THR A 348 -12.82 29.63 4.49
CA THR A 348 -12.98 29.95 5.92
C THR A 348 -12.77 28.66 6.71
N VAL A 349 -11.66 28.59 7.44
CA VAL A 349 -11.42 27.48 8.37
C VAL A 349 -12.40 27.62 9.52
N ARG A 350 -13.45 26.79 9.58
CA ARG A 350 -14.15 26.53 10.83
C ARG A 350 -13.16 25.80 11.72
N SER A 351 -12.62 26.51 12.72
CA SER A 351 -11.92 25.86 13.83
C SER A 351 -12.96 25.06 14.60
N GLU A 352 -13.02 23.74 14.38
CA GLU A 352 -13.59 22.85 15.38
C GLU A 352 -12.63 22.92 16.57
N GLN A 353 -12.97 23.73 17.56
CA GLN A 353 -12.39 23.65 18.88
C GLN A 353 -12.69 22.23 19.39
N GLN A 354 -11.65 21.41 19.39
CA GLN A 354 -11.68 20.20 20.20
C GLN A 354 -11.66 20.66 21.65
N ASP A 355 -12.82 20.54 22.28
CA ASP A 355 -12.95 20.58 23.73
C ASP A 355 -12.22 19.34 24.28
N THR A 356 -10.94 19.52 24.56
CA THR A 356 -10.17 18.55 25.36
C THR A 356 -10.39 18.92 26.81
N SER A 357 -11.56 18.54 27.36
CA SER A 357 -11.71 18.40 28.80
C SER A 357 -10.98 17.10 29.20
N GLU A 358 -9.76 17.25 29.72
CA GLU A 358 -9.10 16.19 30.48
C GLU A 358 -9.92 15.87 31.72
N ALA A 359 -10.65 14.75 31.67
CA ALA A 359 -11.21 14.13 32.87
C ALA A 359 -10.08 13.37 33.59
N PRO A 360 -10.01 13.42 34.93
CA PRO A 360 -9.01 12.71 35.70
C PRO A 360 -9.14 11.20 35.48
N ALA A 361 -8.01 10.53 35.30
CA ALA A 361 -7.92 9.08 35.07
C ALA A 361 -8.37 8.34 36.35
N VAL A 362 -9.59 7.89 36.36
CA VAL A 362 -10.05 6.81 37.22
C VAL A 362 -9.67 5.49 36.52
N ASP A 363 -9.11 4.56 37.26
CA ASP A 363 -8.67 3.23 36.76
C ASP A 363 -9.91 2.36 36.46
N GLU A 364 -10.70 2.80 35.46
CA GLU A 364 -11.85 2.04 34.98
C GLU A 364 -11.39 0.88 34.10
N PRO A 365 -12.04 -0.30 34.22
CA PRO A 365 -11.70 -1.44 33.35
C PRO A 365 -11.83 -1.03 31.88
N ARG A 366 -10.75 -1.24 31.11
CA ARG A 366 -10.66 -0.88 29.69
C ARG A 366 -11.78 -1.56 28.91
N MET A 367 -12.77 -0.78 28.54
CA MET A 367 -13.92 -1.20 27.76
C MET A 367 -13.53 -1.40 26.29
N LEU A 368 -13.96 -2.50 25.68
CA LEU A 368 -13.80 -2.70 24.25
C LEU A 368 -14.85 -1.88 23.48
N PRO A 369 -14.48 -1.26 22.34
CA PRO A 369 -15.39 -0.42 21.55
C PRO A 369 -16.46 -1.21 20.79
N ARG A 370 -16.67 -2.48 21.11
CA ARG A 370 -17.60 -3.38 20.41
C ARG A 370 -18.48 -4.11 21.39
N PRO A 371 -19.81 -4.16 21.08
CA PRO A 371 -20.74 -4.92 21.87
C PRO A 371 -20.49 -6.42 21.77
N CYS A 372 -20.96 -7.15 22.76
CA CYS A 372 -20.93 -8.61 22.79
C CYS A 372 -21.69 -9.19 21.59
N PRO A 373 -21.10 -10.13 20.83
CA PRO A 373 -21.77 -10.72 19.67
C PRO A 373 -22.95 -11.62 20.04
N GLY A 374 -23.06 -12.03 21.31
CA GLY A 374 -24.16 -12.89 21.79
C GLY A 374 -25.37 -12.13 22.29
N CYS A 375 -25.18 -11.05 23.06
CA CYS A 375 -26.27 -10.32 23.70
C CYS A 375 -26.27 -8.80 23.46
N GLY A 376 -25.24 -8.25 22.81
CA GLY A 376 -25.11 -6.82 22.60
C GLY A 376 -24.55 -6.04 23.80
N GLY A 377 -24.29 -6.69 24.93
CA GLY A 377 -23.78 -6.08 26.15
C GLY A 377 -22.34 -5.60 26.05
N ARG A 378 -21.86 -4.91 27.07
CA ARG A 378 -20.50 -4.36 27.12
C ARG A 378 -19.45 -5.45 27.31
N MET A 379 -18.29 -5.28 26.67
CA MET A 379 -17.17 -6.20 26.78
C MET A 379 -16.03 -5.55 27.56
N PHE A 380 -15.53 -6.22 28.60
CA PHE A 380 -14.42 -5.77 29.44
C PHE A 380 -13.19 -6.66 29.29
N ILE A 381 -12.00 -6.05 29.30
CA ILE A 381 -10.74 -6.79 29.35
C ILE A 381 -10.54 -7.31 30.76
N ILE A 382 -10.53 -8.64 30.92
CA ILE A 382 -10.33 -9.32 32.18
C ILE A 382 -8.90 -9.82 32.36
N GLU A 383 -8.15 -9.91 31.29
CA GLU A 383 -6.78 -10.42 31.27
C GLU A 383 -5.97 -9.81 30.14
N THR A 384 -4.72 -9.47 30.39
CA THR A 384 -3.71 -9.20 29.36
C THR A 384 -2.56 -10.19 29.56
N PHE A 385 -2.07 -10.78 28.48
CA PHE A 385 -0.96 -11.73 28.53
C PHE A 385 0.16 -11.34 27.58
N ALA A 386 1.39 -11.57 28.05
CA ALA A 386 2.61 -11.20 27.33
C ALA A 386 2.86 -12.09 26.10
N ARG A 387 3.83 -11.69 25.27
CA ARG A 387 4.30 -12.49 24.14
C ARG A 387 4.81 -13.85 24.58
N GLY A 388 4.35 -14.91 23.91
CA GLY A 388 4.73 -16.29 24.21
C GLY A 388 3.98 -16.90 25.40
N SER A 389 3.11 -16.14 26.07
CA SER A 389 2.26 -16.65 27.15
C SER A 389 0.89 -17.07 26.62
N GLU A 390 0.32 -18.12 27.21
CA GLU A 390 -1.04 -18.53 26.90
C GLU A 390 -2.04 -17.80 27.81
N PRO A 391 -3.27 -17.56 27.32
CA PRO A 391 -4.33 -16.99 28.14
C PRO A 391 -4.74 -17.96 29.26
N LYS A 392 -4.96 -17.43 30.46
CA LYS A 392 -5.45 -18.19 31.60
C LYS A 392 -6.93 -18.54 31.46
N HIS A 393 -7.72 -17.64 30.85
CA HIS A 393 -9.14 -17.83 30.62
C HIS A 393 -9.37 -18.56 29.29
N ARG A 394 -10.29 -19.54 29.30
CA ARG A 394 -10.72 -20.22 28.08
C ARG A 394 -11.91 -19.49 27.47
N PRO A 395 -11.98 -19.36 26.11
CA PRO A 395 -13.16 -18.80 25.49
C PRO A 395 -14.37 -19.74 25.68
N THR A 396 -15.56 -19.19 25.87
CA THR A 396 -16.82 -19.94 26.06
C THR A 396 -17.24 -20.71 24.80
N HIS A 397 -16.74 -20.32 23.63
CA HIS A 397 -16.88 -21.07 22.38
C HIS A 397 -15.52 -21.15 21.70
N ALA A 398 -15.29 -22.21 20.90
CA ALA A 398 -14.14 -22.24 20.00
C ALA A 398 -14.05 -20.89 19.26
N PRO A 399 -12.87 -20.29 19.10
CA PRO A 399 -12.73 -18.93 18.62
C PRO A 399 -13.45 -18.77 17.30
N THR A 400 -14.69 -18.30 17.36
CA THR A 400 -15.36 -17.74 16.20
C THR A 400 -14.63 -16.43 15.98
N GLU A 401 -13.59 -16.45 15.14
CA GLU A 401 -12.93 -15.23 14.73
C GLU A 401 -13.98 -14.31 14.14
N ILE A 402 -14.40 -13.32 14.91
CA ILE A 402 -15.23 -12.23 14.39
C ILE A 402 -14.37 -11.49 13.37
N ARG A 403 -14.47 -11.89 12.13
CA ARG A 403 -13.83 -11.26 11.00
C ARG A 403 -14.69 -10.09 10.59
N ILE A 404 -14.28 -8.92 11.04
CA ILE A 404 -14.92 -7.70 10.60
C ILE A 404 -14.31 -7.32 9.29
N ASP A 405 -15.15 -7.41 8.29
CA ASP A 405 -14.94 -6.85 6.98
C ASP A 405 -15.09 -5.33 7.05
N THR A 406 -13.98 -4.62 6.91
CA THR A 406 -13.99 -3.25 6.43
C THR A 406 -13.62 -3.27 4.96
N SER A 407 -14.65 -3.11 4.10
CA SER A 407 -14.53 -2.89 2.65
C SER A 407 -13.72 -1.64 2.34
#